data_577d5cc1b092ae75915c8c727109bfaa
#
_entry.id   577d5cc1b092ae75915c8c727109bfaa
#
_cell.length_a   1.000
_cell.length_b   1.000
_cell.length_c   1.000
_cell.angle_alpha   90.00
_cell.angle_beta   90.00
_cell.angle_gamma   90.00
#
_symmetry.space_group_name_H-M   'P 1'
#
loop_
_entity.id
_entity.type
_entity.pdbx_description
1 polymer ?
#
loop_
_entity_poly.entity_id
_entity_poly.type
_entity_poly.pdbx_seq_one_letter_code
_entity_poly.pdbx_strand_id
1 'polypeptide(L)'
;SSAASDVYKRQEQESITIFQTQSNISTTHRHITVLATFGESVMTWTDKDCELYRTRRLKADSLLQILREQCKEFVRPEQVDSLRSLLLNKEEHLLRMKEIFRQQKQIDSLLAGQYSLVTSQANTSRTVTRKKKGIAGLFGGKETVQLPSANTKVRARGNELISLQEERRRNIETYTDSLRLHNRELNGKLRTLITSLDEQALSALRNKEVRLKDSYEHSTLVITGLIIFSIILLFVLYLIIQRDIKTKGRN
;
A
#
# COMPACT_ATOMS: atom_id res chain seq x y z
N SER A 1 -48.36 -10.77 -15.41
CA SER A 1 -47.72 -10.74 -14.07
C SER A 1 -46.26 -11.18 -14.06
N SER A 2 -45.82 -12.00 -15.01
CA SER A 2 -44.41 -12.46 -15.12
C SER A 2 -43.44 -11.34 -15.46
N ALA A 3 -43.69 -10.54 -16.51
CA ALA A 3 -42.80 -9.50 -16.99
C ALA A 3 -42.50 -8.39 -15.95
N ALA A 4 -43.52 -7.98 -15.16
CA ALA A 4 -43.32 -6.98 -14.12
C ALA A 4 -42.47 -7.54 -12.95
N SER A 5 -42.63 -8.82 -12.61
CA SER A 5 -41.82 -9.51 -11.61
C SER A 5 -40.37 -9.64 -12.07
N ASP A 6 -40.14 -9.89 -13.36
CA ASP A 6 -38.77 -10.04 -13.93
C ASP A 6 -38.06 -8.69 -13.98
N VAL A 7 -38.75 -7.61 -14.31
CA VAL A 7 -38.20 -6.24 -14.27
C VAL A 7 -37.83 -5.85 -12.85
N TYR A 8 -38.67 -6.13 -11.86
CA TYR A 8 -38.39 -5.82 -10.46
C TYR A 8 -37.16 -6.59 -9.94
N LYS A 9 -37.11 -7.88 -10.19
CA LYS A 9 -35.96 -8.72 -9.82
C LYS A 9 -34.66 -8.22 -10.46
N ARG A 10 -34.70 -7.79 -11.72
CA ARG A 10 -33.54 -7.24 -12.42
C ARG A 10 -33.06 -5.94 -11.80
N GLN A 11 -33.96 -5.02 -11.46
CA GLN A 11 -33.65 -3.77 -10.79
C GLN A 11 -33.05 -3.98 -9.40
N GLU A 12 -33.63 -4.91 -8.63
CA GLU A 12 -33.09 -5.29 -7.32
C GLU A 12 -31.67 -5.85 -7.44
N GLN A 13 -31.42 -6.72 -8.41
CA GLN A 13 -30.09 -7.28 -8.69
C GLN A 13 -29.09 -6.21 -9.09
N GLU A 14 -29.48 -5.25 -9.93
CA GLU A 14 -28.64 -4.12 -10.33
C GLU A 14 -28.30 -3.21 -9.13
N SER A 15 -29.24 -2.93 -8.24
CA SER A 15 -29.02 -2.15 -7.02
C SER A 15 -28.03 -2.84 -6.07
N ILE A 16 -28.16 -4.15 -5.87
CA ILE A 16 -27.22 -4.96 -5.07
C ILE A 16 -25.81 -4.90 -5.69
N THR A 17 -25.71 -5.03 -7.01
CA THR A 17 -24.43 -4.98 -7.73
C THR A 17 -23.75 -3.62 -7.57
N ILE A 18 -24.51 -2.51 -7.66
CA ILE A 18 -24.00 -1.16 -7.44
C ILE A 18 -23.45 -1.03 -6.02
N PHE A 19 -24.20 -1.43 -5.01
CA PHE A 19 -23.78 -1.38 -3.62
C PHE A 19 -22.52 -2.21 -3.35
N GLN A 20 -22.43 -3.41 -3.89
CA GLN A 20 -21.25 -4.27 -3.77
C GLN A 20 -20.02 -3.62 -4.43
N THR A 21 -20.20 -3.03 -5.61
CA THR A 21 -19.12 -2.35 -6.33
C THR A 21 -18.63 -1.13 -5.55
N GLN A 22 -19.50 -0.30 -4.99
CA GLN A 22 -19.15 0.83 -4.12
C GLN A 22 -18.35 0.37 -2.89
N SER A 23 -18.79 -0.70 -2.24
CA SER A 23 -18.10 -1.31 -1.10
C SER A 23 -16.70 -1.81 -1.49
N ASN A 24 -16.56 -2.46 -2.64
CA ASN A 24 -15.28 -2.95 -3.15
C ASN A 24 -14.33 -1.79 -3.47
N ILE A 25 -14.80 -0.70 -4.06
CA ILE A 25 -14.02 0.51 -4.35
C ILE A 25 -13.46 1.08 -3.04
N SER A 26 -14.32 1.35 -2.07
CA SER A 26 -13.91 1.91 -0.77
C SER A 26 -12.93 1.00 -0.01
N THR A 27 -13.15 -0.30 -0.07
CA THR A 27 -12.25 -1.29 0.54
C THR A 27 -10.90 -1.31 -0.14
N THR A 28 -10.87 -1.27 -1.47
CA THR A 28 -9.63 -1.22 -2.27
C THR A 28 -8.85 0.05 -1.99
N HIS A 29 -9.50 1.21 -1.99
CA HIS A 29 -8.90 2.49 -1.64
C HIS A 29 -8.22 2.43 -0.28
N ARG A 30 -8.92 1.93 0.75
CA ARG A 30 -8.36 1.78 2.09
C ARG A 30 -7.14 0.85 2.11
N HIS A 31 -7.17 -0.29 1.41
CA HIS A 31 -6.04 -1.20 1.35
C HIS A 31 -4.82 -0.56 0.68
N ILE A 32 -5.01 0.16 -0.43
CA ILE A 32 -3.92 0.84 -1.14
C ILE A 32 -3.33 1.97 -0.28
N THR A 33 -4.17 2.75 0.40
CA THR A 33 -3.73 3.81 1.30
C THR A 33 -2.89 3.26 2.45
N VAL A 34 -3.32 2.15 3.06
CA VAL A 34 -2.55 1.47 4.12
C VAL A 34 -1.20 0.97 3.57
N LEU A 35 -1.16 0.38 2.39
CA LEU A 35 0.08 -0.07 1.76
C LEU A 35 1.03 1.10 1.45
N ALA A 36 0.49 2.23 1.00
CA ALA A 36 1.29 3.43 0.76
C ALA A 36 1.98 3.91 2.04
N THR A 37 1.25 3.96 3.15
CA THR A 37 1.77 4.43 4.46
C THR A 37 2.69 3.40 5.12
N PHE A 38 2.33 2.11 5.07
CA PHE A 38 3.10 1.04 5.71
C PHE A 38 4.55 0.96 5.20
N GLY A 39 4.77 1.23 3.90
CA GLY A 39 6.10 1.24 3.29
C GLY A 39 7.04 2.33 3.80
N GLU A 40 6.58 3.31 4.56
CA GLU A 40 7.42 4.38 5.11
C GLU A 40 8.35 3.90 6.22
N SER A 41 8.00 2.81 6.91
CA SER A 41 8.78 2.21 8.00
C SER A 41 9.65 1.02 7.59
N VAL A 42 9.91 0.83 6.29
CA VAL A 42 10.61 -0.35 5.75
C VAL A 42 11.98 -0.63 6.38
N MET A 43 12.66 0.39 6.87
CA MET A 43 13.97 0.26 7.52
C MET A 43 13.94 -0.59 8.80
N THR A 44 12.81 -0.61 9.48
CA THR A 44 12.62 -1.35 10.74
C THR A 44 11.93 -2.69 10.54
N TRP A 45 11.60 -3.04 9.30
CA TRP A 45 10.85 -4.25 9.00
C TRP A 45 11.61 -5.52 9.37
N THR A 46 10.88 -6.42 10.00
CA THR A 46 11.25 -7.82 10.16
C THR A 46 10.82 -8.62 8.93
N ASP A 47 11.20 -9.91 8.88
CA ASP A 47 10.72 -10.80 7.81
C ASP A 47 9.20 -11.00 7.87
N LYS A 48 8.62 -10.97 9.07
CA LYS A 48 7.15 -11.02 9.27
C LYS A 48 6.46 -9.79 8.68
N ASP A 49 7.06 -8.61 8.78
CA ASP A 49 6.51 -7.38 8.20
C ASP A 49 6.52 -7.44 6.68
N CYS A 50 7.54 -8.04 6.07
CA CYS A 50 7.60 -8.27 4.64
C CYS A 50 6.49 -9.22 4.16
N GLU A 51 6.27 -10.32 4.85
CA GLU A 51 5.19 -11.25 4.54
C GLU A 51 3.81 -10.62 4.75
N LEU A 52 3.65 -9.80 5.78
CA LEU A 52 2.42 -9.04 6.02
C LEU A 52 2.16 -8.03 4.90
N TYR A 53 3.19 -7.31 4.46
CA TYR A 53 3.08 -6.39 3.32
C TYR A 53 2.67 -7.12 2.05
N ARG A 54 3.36 -8.23 1.73
CA ARG A 54 3.07 -9.07 0.56
C ARG A 54 1.63 -9.57 0.58
N THR A 55 1.17 -10.10 1.72
CA THR A 55 -0.22 -10.60 1.88
C THR A 55 -1.24 -9.49 1.64
N ARG A 56 -1.01 -8.29 2.18
CA ARG A 56 -1.87 -7.13 1.97
C ARG A 56 -1.86 -6.66 0.51
N ARG A 57 -0.69 -6.66 -0.13
CA ARG A 57 -0.57 -6.30 -1.54
C ARG A 57 -1.32 -7.29 -2.44
N LEU A 58 -1.19 -8.60 -2.19
CA LEU A 58 -1.94 -9.63 -2.93
C LEU A 58 -3.45 -9.46 -2.76
N LYS A 59 -3.92 -9.11 -1.56
CA LYS A 59 -5.33 -8.82 -1.32
C LYS A 59 -5.80 -7.59 -2.09
N ALA A 60 -5.01 -6.52 -2.11
CA ALA A 60 -5.32 -5.32 -2.89
C ALA A 60 -5.33 -5.62 -4.39
N ASP A 61 -4.39 -6.43 -4.89
CA ASP A 61 -4.33 -6.87 -6.29
C ASP A 61 -5.58 -7.67 -6.69
N SER A 62 -6.01 -8.61 -5.84
CA SER A 62 -7.24 -9.39 -6.08
C SER A 62 -8.48 -8.49 -6.13
N LEU A 63 -8.59 -7.50 -5.23
CA LEU A 63 -9.68 -6.53 -5.26
C LEU A 63 -9.65 -5.66 -6.52
N LEU A 64 -8.48 -5.21 -6.94
CA LEU A 64 -8.32 -4.46 -8.20
C LEU A 64 -8.73 -5.31 -9.41
N GLN A 65 -8.43 -6.60 -9.42
CA GLN A 65 -8.86 -7.49 -10.48
C GLN A 65 -10.39 -7.64 -10.54
N ILE A 66 -11.06 -7.73 -9.39
CA ILE A 66 -12.53 -7.72 -9.32
C ILE A 66 -13.08 -6.39 -9.84
N LEU A 67 -12.51 -5.25 -9.40
CA LEU A 67 -12.94 -3.92 -9.85
C LEU A 67 -12.71 -3.71 -11.35
N ARG A 68 -11.66 -4.28 -11.93
CA ARG A 68 -11.39 -4.25 -13.37
C ARG A 68 -12.58 -4.75 -14.19
N GLU A 69 -13.23 -5.82 -13.72
CA GLU A 69 -14.42 -6.37 -14.38
C GLU A 69 -15.70 -5.61 -14.02
N GLN A 70 -15.88 -5.24 -12.75
CA GLN A 70 -17.07 -4.54 -12.28
C GLN A 70 -17.19 -3.11 -12.84
N CYS A 71 -16.05 -2.45 -13.04
CA CYS A 71 -15.99 -1.05 -13.44
C CYS A 71 -15.65 -0.83 -14.93
N LYS A 72 -15.56 -1.88 -15.74
CA LYS A 72 -15.12 -1.81 -17.15
C LYS A 72 -15.93 -0.86 -18.04
N GLU A 73 -17.16 -0.55 -17.66
CA GLU A 73 -18.03 0.36 -18.44
C GLU A 73 -17.66 1.83 -18.24
N PHE A 74 -16.99 2.21 -17.15
CA PHE A 74 -16.76 3.60 -16.76
C PHE A 74 -15.32 3.89 -16.28
N VAL A 75 -14.50 2.87 -16.08
CA VAL A 75 -13.08 3.00 -15.77
C VAL A 75 -12.27 2.23 -16.81
N ARG A 76 -11.23 2.86 -17.35
CA ARG A 76 -10.37 2.21 -18.33
C ARG A 76 -9.56 1.09 -17.66
N PRO A 77 -9.58 -0.14 -18.20
CA PRO A 77 -8.84 -1.28 -17.65
C PRO A 77 -7.35 -0.99 -17.43
N GLU A 78 -6.74 -0.16 -18.30
CA GLU A 78 -5.32 0.22 -18.22
C GLU A 78 -5.00 1.02 -16.95
N GLN A 79 -5.95 1.77 -16.40
CA GLN A 79 -5.77 2.49 -15.14
C GLN A 79 -5.65 1.51 -13.96
N VAL A 80 -6.48 0.47 -13.96
CA VAL A 80 -6.43 -0.59 -12.94
C VAL A 80 -5.15 -1.39 -13.09
N ASP A 81 -4.78 -1.77 -14.31
CA ASP A 81 -3.54 -2.51 -14.58
C ASP A 81 -2.29 -1.69 -14.19
N SER A 82 -2.33 -0.37 -14.38
CA SER A 82 -1.28 0.55 -13.92
C SER A 82 -1.16 0.58 -12.39
N LEU A 83 -2.29 0.59 -11.66
CA LEU A 83 -2.28 0.49 -10.19
C LEU A 83 -1.69 -0.82 -9.71
N ARG A 84 -2.05 -1.94 -10.34
CA ARG A 84 -1.52 -3.27 -10.02
C ARG A 84 0.00 -3.33 -10.24
N SER A 85 0.46 -2.81 -11.37
CA SER A 85 1.88 -2.71 -11.70
C SER A 85 2.64 -1.83 -10.70
N LEU A 86 2.10 -0.68 -10.31
CA LEU A 86 2.70 0.19 -9.31
C LEU A 86 2.79 -0.46 -7.93
N LEU A 87 1.79 -1.22 -7.51
CA LEU A 87 1.82 -1.97 -6.24
C LEU A 87 2.93 -3.03 -6.25
N LEU A 88 3.12 -3.73 -7.36
CA LEU A 88 4.19 -4.72 -7.52
C LEU A 88 5.56 -4.03 -7.49
N ASN A 89 5.76 -2.98 -8.28
CA ASN A 89 7.01 -2.22 -8.32
C ASN A 89 7.36 -1.66 -6.94
N LYS A 90 6.35 -1.19 -6.19
CA LYS A 90 6.55 -0.71 -4.83
C LYS A 90 7.00 -1.83 -3.88
N GLU A 91 6.41 -3.02 -3.94
CA GLU A 91 6.86 -4.17 -3.14
C GLU A 91 8.33 -4.50 -3.41
N GLU A 92 8.70 -4.63 -4.68
CA GLU A 92 10.08 -4.91 -5.08
C GLU A 92 11.05 -3.84 -4.59
N HIS A 93 10.67 -2.57 -4.72
CA HIS A 93 11.46 -1.44 -4.25
C HIS A 93 11.68 -1.48 -2.74
N LEU A 94 10.63 -1.73 -1.95
CA LEU A 94 10.71 -1.81 -0.49
C LEU A 94 11.57 -3.00 -0.03
N LEU A 95 11.42 -4.17 -0.66
CA LEU A 95 12.25 -5.34 -0.36
C LEU A 95 13.72 -5.08 -0.67
N ARG A 96 14.02 -4.38 -1.78
CA ARG A 96 15.39 -3.96 -2.13
C ARG A 96 15.95 -2.98 -1.09
N MET A 97 15.16 -2.01 -0.66
CA MET A 97 15.56 -1.09 0.42
C MET A 97 15.91 -1.86 1.69
N LYS A 98 15.04 -2.76 2.14
CA LYS A 98 15.30 -3.58 3.35
C LYS A 98 16.61 -4.36 3.22
N GLU A 99 16.86 -5.00 2.08
CA GLU A 99 18.07 -5.80 1.86
C GLU A 99 19.33 -4.93 1.94
N ILE A 100 19.32 -3.74 1.34
CA ILE A 100 20.44 -2.80 1.41
C ILE A 100 20.70 -2.38 2.86
N PHE A 101 19.67 -2.05 3.63
CA PHE A 101 19.81 -1.72 5.06
C PHE A 101 20.35 -2.89 5.88
N ARG A 102 19.90 -4.11 5.59
CA ARG A 102 20.40 -5.31 6.26
C ARG A 102 21.88 -5.53 6.00
N GLN A 103 22.30 -5.41 4.75
CA GLN A 103 23.71 -5.54 4.35
C GLN A 103 24.56 -4.44 4.99
N GLN A 104 24.08 -3.20 5.00
CA GLN A 104 24.77 -2.11 5.66
C GLN A 104 25.00 -2.39 7.13
N LYS A 105 23.96 -2.77 7.86
CA LYS A 105 24.07 -3.08 9.30
C LYS A 105 25.08 -4.19 9.59
N GLN A 106 25.13 -5.22 8.74
CA GLN A 106 26.14 -6.29 8.85
C GLN A 106 27.56 -5.77 8.67
N ILE A 107 27.78 -4.92 7.66
CA ILE A 107 29.09 -4.36 7.37
C ILE A 107 29.54 -3.40 8.47
N ASP A 108 28.64 -2.54 8.96
CA ASP A 108 28.95 -1.64 10.08
C ASP A 108 29.33 -2.42 11.35
N SER A 109 28.66 -3.53 11.61
CA SER A 109 29.00 -4.43 12.71
C SER A 109 30.39 -5.08 12.55
N LEU A 110 30.73 -5.53 11.33
CA LEU A 110 32.05 -6.10 11.03
C LEU A 110 33.15 -5.06 11.14
N LEU A 111 32.94 -3.85 10.63
CA LEU A 111 33.90 -2.75 10.73
C LEU A 111 34.12 -2.31 12.19
N ALA A 112 33.05 -2.22 12.99
CA ALA A 112 33.14 -1.92 14.41
C ALA A 112 33.95 -2.99 15.15
N GLY A 113 33.76 -4.27 14.83
CA GLY A 113 34.54 -5.38 15.37
C GLY A 113 36.03 -5.29 14.99
N GLN A 114 36.36 -5.01 13.74
CA GLN A 114 37.75 -4.82 13.26
C GLN A 114 38.41 -3.61 13.92
N TYR A 115 37.69 -2.49 14.07
CA TYR A 115 38.19 -1.30 14.74
C TYR A 115 38.52 -1.56 16.20
N SER A 116 37.65 -2.29 16.92
CA SER A 116 37.94 -2.67 18.32
C SER A 116 39.18 -3.54 18.46
N LEU A 117 39.40 -4.48 17.54
CA LEU A 117 40.60 -5.32 17.51
C LEU A 117 41.88 -4.50 17.24
N VAL A 118 41.81 -3.59 16.26
CA VAL A 118 42.92 -2.69 15.91
C VAL A 118 43.26 -1.78 17.11
N THR A 119 42.26 -1.24 17.78
CA THR A 119 42.43 -0.36 18.95
C THR A 119 42.98 -1.12 20.16
N SER A 120 42.53 -2.35 20.41
CA SER A 120 43.06 -3.18 21.47
C SER A 120 44.49 -3.60 21.27
N GLN A 121 44.90 -3.91 20.02
CA GLN A 121 46.28 -4.18 19.65
C GLN A 121 47.19 -2.92 19.74
N ALA A 122 46.66 -1.73 19.44
CA ALA A 122 47.39 -0.47 19.60
C ALA A 122 47.67 -0.14 21.06
N ASN A 123 46.82 -0.54 21.98
CA ASN A 123 46.92 -0.29 23.44
C ASN A 123 47.80 -1.33 24.13
N THR A 124 48.11 -2.46 23.49
CA THR A 124 49.09 -3.42 24.02
C THR A 124 50.49 -2.90 23.74
N SER A 125 50.98 -1.99 24.57
CA SER A 125 52.37 -1.58 24.57
C SER A 125 53.25 -2.76 24.99
N ARG A 126 54.00 -3.32 24.05
CA ARG A 126 55.04 -4.30 24.35
C ARG A 126 56.19 -3.57 25.02
N THR A 127 56.20 -3.64 26.36
CA THR A 127 57.37 -3.25 27.16
C THR A 127 58.45 -4.30 26.98
N VAL A 128 59.47 -4.01 26.24
CA VAL A 128 60.66 -4.85 26.15
C VAL A 128 61.68 -4.33 27.16
N THR A 129 61.88 -5.12 28.21
CA THR A 129 62.91 -4.83 29.19
C THR A 129 64.27 -5.25 28.62
N ARG A 130 65.13 -4.29 28.34
CA ARG A 130 66.51 -4.54 27.88
C ARG A 130 67.47 -4.31 29.03
N LYS A 131 68.42 -5.23 29.25
CA LYS A 131 69.52 -5.00 30.21
C LYS A 131 70.39 -3.82 29.72
N LYS A 132 70.62 -2.85 30.62
CA LYS A 132 71.57 -1.74 30.30
C LYS A 132 72.94 -2.28 29.99
N LYS A 133 73.52 -1.82 28.88
CA LYS A 133 74.94 -2.08 28.56
C LYS A 133 75.81 -1.10 29.32
N GLY A 134 76.89 -1.57 29.92
CA GLY A 134 77.86 -0.76 30.67
C GLY A 134 77.80 -1.06 32.18
N ILE A 135 78.53 -0.26 32.97
CA ILE A 135 78.75 -0.41 34.41
C ILE A 135 77.43 -0.48 35.20
N ALA A 136 76.39 0.22 34.67
CA ALA A 136 75.03 0.15 35.25
C ALA A 136 74.32 -1.20 35.04
N GLY A 137 74.77 -2.04 34.10
CA GLY A 137 74.24 -3.41 33.86
C GLY A 137 74.73 -4.43 34.90
N LEU A 138 75.84 -4.16 35.60
CA LEU A 138 76.36 -4.99 36.68
C LEU A 138 75.55 -4.86 37.99
N PHE A 139 74.85 -3.76 38.17
CA PHE A 139 73.97 -3.50 39.32
C PHE A 139 72.47 -3.77 39.05
N GLY A 140 72.14 -4.55 38.03
CA GLY A 140 70.75 -5.02 37.79
C GLY A 140 69.79 -3.96 37.21
N GLY A 141 70.31 -2.85 36.68
CA GLY A 141 69.47 -1.79 36.05
C GLY A 141 68.78 -2.30 34.80
N LYS A 142 67.45 -2.29 34.83
CA LYS A 142 66.57 -2.60 33.68
C LYS A 142 66.08 -1.28 33.05
N GLU A 143 66.29 -1.13 31.77
CA GLU A 143 65.74 -0.01 31.01
C GLU A 143 64.48 -0.47 30.23
N THR A 144 63.42 0.23 30.45
CA THR A 144 62.17 -0.02 29.73
C THR A 144 62.15 0.85 28.48
N VAL A 145 62.42 0.25 27.33
CA VAL A 145 62.32 0.96 26.04
C VAL A 145 60.94 0.69 25.43
N GLN A 146 60.15 1.74 25.32
CA GLN A 146 58.94 1.69 24.51
C GLN A 146 59.35 1.73 23.01
N LEU A 147 59.02 0.67 22.29
CA LEU A 147 59.19 0.65 20.83
C LEU A 147 58.05 1.38 20.15
N PRO A 148 58.29 2.54 19.48
CA PRO A 148 57.25 3.34 18.86
C PRO A 148 56.74 2.81 17.52
N SER A 149 57.38 1.84 16.89
CA SER A 149 57.13 1.56 15.47
C SER A 149 55.90 0.69 15.15
N ALA A 150 55.38 -0.08 16.12
CA ALA A 150 54.19 -0.89 15.90
C ALA A 150 52.90 -0.04 15.99
N ASN A 151 52.88 0.99 16.84
CA ASN A 151 51.72 1.85 17.08
C ASN A 151 51.38 2.76 15.89
N THR A 152 52.36 3.19 15.11
CA THR A 152 52.13 4.11 13.98
C THR A 152 51.42 3.41 12.80
N LYS A 153 51.83 2.18 12.47
CA LYS A 153 51.14 1.37 11.43
C LYS A 153 49.73 0.96 11.80
N VAL A 154 49.49 0.62 13.07
CA VAL A 154 48.18 0.24 13.58
C VAL A 154 47.24 1.46 13.64
N ARG A 155 47.74 2.63 14.04
CA ARG A 155 46.99 3.89 13.99
C ARG A 155 46.65 4.32 12.55
N ALA A 156 47.62 4.19 11.61
CA ALA A 156 47.38 4.49 10.19
C ALA A 156 46.26 3.61 9.61
N ARG A 157 46.29 2.29 9.89
CA ARG A 157 45.18 1.37 9.49
C ARG A 157 43.86 1.70 10.17
N GLY A 158 43.86 2.10 11.42
CA GLY A 158 42.68 2.55 12.12
C GLY A 158 42.04 3.77 11.47
N ASN A 159 42.88 4.77 11.12
CA ASN A 159 42.41 5.98 10.43
C ASN A 159 41.90 5.69 9.01
N GLU A 160 42.56 4.77 8.30
CA GLU A 160 42.13 4.32 6.98
C GLU A 160 40.75 3.61 7.05
N LEU A 161 40.53 2.74 8.04
CA LEU A 161 39.24 2.09 8.28
C LEU A 161 38.13 3.11 8.61
N ILE A 162 38.45 4.15 9.39
CA ILE A 162 37.49 5.22 9.71
C ILE A 162 37.13 6.00 8.45
N SER A 163 38.11 6.38 7.64
CA SER A 163 37.85 7.14 6.39
C SER A 163 37.01 6.34 5.39
N LEU A 164 37.30 5.04 5.24
CA LEU A 164 36.52 4.14 4.40
C LEU A 164 35.10 3.97 4.92
N GLN A 165 34.91 3.89 6.23
CA GLN A 165 33.61 3.80 6.87
C GLN A 165 32.79 5.10 6.65
N GLU A 166 33.42 6.27 6.78
CA GLU A 166 32.77 7.56 6.54
C GLU A 166 32.38 7.76 5.06
N GLU A 167 33.26 7.42 4.12
CA GLU A 167 32.98 7.49 2.69
C GLU A 167 31.81 6.57 2.33
N ARG A 168 31.85 5.35 2.83
CA ARG A 168 30.79 4.36 2.62
C ARG A 168 29.48 4.83 3.22
N ARG A 169 29.48 5.40 4.42
CA ARG A 169 28.30 5.96 5.08
C ARG A 169 27.67 7.06 4.22
N ARG A 170 28.47 7.99 3.70
CA ARG A 170 27.98 9.06 2.80
C ARG A 170 27.34 8.50 1.54
N ASN A 171 27.98 7.52 0.90
CA ASN A 171 27.46 6.90 -0.31
C ASN A 171 26.10 6.19 -0.04
N ILE A 172 25.96 5.53 1.10
CA ILE A 172 24.75 4.86 1.48
C ILE A 172 23.66 5.85 1.89
N GLU A 173 23.99 6.93 2.60
CA GLU A 173 23.05 8.02 2.90
C GLU A 173 22.47 8.61 1.63
N THR A 174 23.31 8.96 0.65
CA THR A 174 22.88 9.49 -0.65
C THR A 174 21.99 8.50 -1.39
N TYR A 175 22.35 7.22 -1.40
CA TYR A 175 21.55 6.17 -2.05
C TYR A 175 20.22 5.95 -1.33
N THR A 176 20.23 5.94 0.00
CA THR A 176 19.04 5.82 0.85
C THR A 176 18.07 6.97 0.61
N ASP A 177 18.56 8.20 0.52
CA ASP A 177 17.72 9.36 0.25
C ASP A 177 17.10 9.30 -1.14
N SER A 178 17.85 8.83 -2.13
CA SER A 178 17.30 8.55 -3.47
C SER A 178 16.19 7.51 -3.42
N LEU A 179 16.38 6.42 -2.68
CA LEU A 179 15.37 5.38 -2.51
C LEU A 179 14.12 5.88 -1.78
N ARG A 180 14.30 6.73 -0.75
CA ARG A 180 13.18 7.37 -0.05
C ARG A 180 12.39 8.30 -0.96
N LEU A 181 13.09 9.08 -1.77
CA LEU A 181 12.46 9.98 -2.75
C LEU A 181 11.62 9.18 -3.75
N HIS A 182 12.20 8.10 -4.29
CA HIS A 182 11.48 7.22 -5.20
C HIS A 182 10.26 6.55 -4.55
N ASN A 183 10.36 6.12 -3.28
CA ASN A 183 9.21 5.59 -2.55
C ASN A 183 8.10 6.64 -2.36
N ARG A 184 8.46 7.91 -2.08
CA ARG A 184 7.48 9.02 -2.02
C ARG A 184 6.81 9.26 -3.37
N GLU A 185 7.55 9.21 -4.46
CA GLU A 185 7.02 9.32 -5.81
C GLU A 185 6.01 8.20 -6.13
N LEU A 186 6.37 6.95 -5.81
CA LEU A 186 5.46 5.80 -5.95
C LEU A 186 4.20 5.97 -5.11
N ASN A 187 4.33 6.46 -3.88
CA ASN A 187 3.17 6.75 -3.02
C ASN A 187 2.29 7.83 -3.62
N GLY A 188 2.88 8.90 -4.17
CA GLY A 188 2.14 9.96 -4.86
C GLY A 188 1.37 9.43 -6.05
N LYS A 189 2.01 8.65 -6.92
CA LYS A 189 1.37 8.02 -8.09
C LYS A 189 0.23 7.08 -7.68
N LEU A 190 0.44 6.23 -6.66
CA LEU A 190 -0.60 5.34 -6.14
C LEU A 190 -1.80 6.12 -5.62
N ARG A 191 -1.60 7.16 -4.82
CA ARG A 191 -2.68 8.01 -4.28
C ARG A 191 -3.45 8.70 -5.40
N THR A 192 -2.76 9.32 -6.35
CA THR A 192 -3.40 10.00 -7.48
C THR A 192 -4.24 9.04 -8.31
N LEU A 193 -3.70 7.87 -8.65
CA LEU A 193 -4.41 6.90 -9.47
C LEU A 193 -5.61 6.29 -8.74
N ILE A 194 -5.47 5.95 -7.46
CA ILE A 194 -6.60 5.37 -6.71
C ILE A 194 -7.71 6.40 -6.48
N THR A 195 -7.35 7.66 -6.19
CA THR A 195 -8.34 8.74 -6.04
C THR A 195 -9.07 9.00 -7.34
N SER A 196 -8.34 9.06 -8.47
CA SER A 196 -8.95 9.23 -9.79
C SER A 196 -9.89 8.08 -10.16
N LEU A 197 -9.51 6.85 -9.87
CA LEU A 197 -10.36 5.67 -10.07
C LEU A 197 -11.60 5.73 -9.20
N ASP A 198 -11.44 6.07 -7.92
CA ASP A 198 -12.50 6.20 -6.94
C ASP A 198 -13.54 7.25 -7.38
N GLU A 199 -13.08 8.45 -7.76
CA GLU A 199 -13.95 9.52 -8.26
C GLU A 199 -14.71 9.13 -9.52
N GLN A 200 -14.04 8.56 -10.51
CA GLN A 200 -14.66 8.10 -11.76
C GLN A 200 -15.69 7.01 -11.49
N ALA A 201 -15.33 6.00 -10.72
CA ALA A 201 -16.20 4.88 -10.44
C ALA A 201 -17.40 5.27 -9.59
N LEU A 202 -17.20 6.04 -8.51
CA LEU A 202 -18.29 6.48 -7.65
C LEU A 202 -19.24 7.45 -8.34
N SER A 203 -18.73 8.38 -9.16
CA SER A 203 -19.58 9.29 -9.93
C SER A 203 -20.45 8.53 -10.94
N ALA A 204 -19.88 7.57 -11.66
CA ALA A 204 -20.61 6.75 -12.62
C ALA A 204 -21.67 5.86 -11.93
N LEU A 205 -21.33 5.24 -10.80
CA LEU A 205 -22.28 4.43 -10.03
C LEU A 205 -23.40 5.27 -9.46
N ARG A 206 -23.12 6.46 -8.95
CA ARG A 206 -24.16 7.40 -8.48
C ARG A 206 -25.09 7.80 -9.60
N ASN A 207 -24.58 8.10 -10.79
CA ASN A 207 -25.41 8.41 -11.95
C ASN A 207 -26.28 7.23 -12.37
N LYS A 208 -25.75 6.00 -12.27
CA LYS A 208 -26.52 4.77 -12.54
C LYS A 208 -27.63 4.55 -11.50
N GLU A 209 -27.34 4.79 -10.22
CA GLU A 209 -28.29 4.71 -9.13
C GLU A 209 -29.45 5.71 -9.30
N VAL A 210 -29.13 6.97 -9.63
CA VAL A 210 -30.17 8.00 -9.90
C VAL A 210 -31.06 7.58 -11.06
N ARG A 211 -30.49 7.09 -12.16
CA ARG A 211 -31.28 6.61 -13.33
C ARG A 211 -32.18 5.43 -12.95
N LEU A 212 -31.70 4.51 -12.12
CA LEU A 212 -32.53 3.40 -11.64
C LEU A 212 -33.69 3.90 -10.81
N LYS A 213 -33.46 4.86 -9.91
CA LYS A 213 -34.47 5.46 -9.06
C LYS A 213 -35.54 6.19 -9.90
N ASP A 214 -35.12 7.03 -10.86
CA ASP A 214 -36.03 7.75 -11.75
C ASP A 214 -36.88 6.76 -12.56
N SER A 215 -36.29 5.68 -13.06
CA SER A 215 -37.01 4.63 -13.80
C SER A 215 -38.03 3.92 -12.91
N TYR A 216 -37.67 3.69 -11.63
CA TYR A 216 -38.57 3.08 -10.66
C TYR A 216 -39.79 3.98 -10.33
N GLU A 217 -39.54 5.28 -10.07
CA GLU A 217 -40.61 6.25 -9.80
C GLU A 217 -41.58 6.37 -10.97
N HIS A 218 -41.04 6.42 -12.20
CA HIS A 218 -41.85 6.50 -13.42
C HIS A 218 -42.68 5.24 -13.64
N SER A 219 -42.11 4.06 -13.43
CA SER A 219 -42.82 2.78 -13.52
C SER A 219 -43.94 2.66 -12.46
N THR A 220 -43.69 3.10 -11.24
CA THR A 220 -44.66 3.09 -10.14
C THR A 220 -45.81 4.04 -10.43
N LEU A 221 -45.58 5.23 -10.95
CA LEU A 221 -46.61 6.18 -11.35
C LEU A 221 -47.52 5.61 -12.47
N VAL A 222 -46.95 4.96 -13.47
CA VAL A 222 -47.72 4.34 -14.56
C VAL A 222 -48.62 3.20 -14.02
N ILE A 223 -48.07 2.34 -13.19
CA ILE A 223 -48.82 1.23 -12.59
C ILE A 223 -49.97 1.77 -11.69
N THR A 224 -49.69 2.75 -10.85
CA THR A 224 -50.68 3.39 -10.01
C THR A 224 -51.77 4.06 -10.83
N GLY A 225 -51.40 4.78 -11.91
CA GLY A 225 -52.34 5.38 -12.85
C GLY A 225 -53.26 4.36 -13.52
N LEU A 226 -52.71 3.21 -13.96
CA LEU A 226 -53.50 2.13 -14.55
C LEU A 226 -54.50 1.51 -13.54
N ILE A 227 -54.10 1.35 -12.29
CA ILE A 227 -54.99 0.84 -11.22
C ILE A 227 -56.14 1.80 -10.98
N ILE A 228 -55.85 3.11 -10.84
CA ILE A 228 -56.90 4.13 -10.65
C ILE A 228 -57.85 4.17 -11.85
N PHE A 229 -57.30 4.15 -13.08
CA PHE A 229 -58.11 4.11 -14.31
C PHE A 229 -59.02 2.88 -14.36
N SER A 230 -58.51 1.70 -13.99
CA SER A 230 -59.29 0.46 -13.92
C SER A 230 -60.45 0.54 -12.91
N ILE A 231 -60.22 1.13 -11.73
CA ILE A 231 -61.24 1.34 -10.71
C ILE A 231 -62.36 2.28 -11.22
N ILE A 232 -61.97 3.39 -11.88
CA ILE A 232 -62.90 4.34 -12.47
C ILE A 232 -63.78 3.64 -13.53
N LEU A 233 -63.16 2.83 -14.39
CA LEU A 233 -63.86 2.11 -15.46
C LEU A 233 -64.87 1.10 -14.89
N LEU A 234 -64.50 0.37 -13.84
CA LEU A 234 -65.40 -0.54 -13.12
C LEU A 234 -66.55 0.23 -12.49
N PHE A 235 -66.30 1.40 -11.91
CA PHE A 235 -67.35 2.23 -11.31
C PHE A 235 -68.33 2.76 -12.36
N VAL A 236 -67.86 3.20 -13.53
CA VAL A 236 -68.70 3.62 -14.63
C VAL A 236 -69.57 2.47 -15.15
N LEU A 237 -68.98 1.30 -15.34
CA LEU A 237 -69.73 0.08 -15.70
C LEU A 237 -70.82 -0.25 -14.70
N TYR A 238 -70.49 -0.16 -13.41
CA TYR A 238 -71.51 -0.38 -12.32
C TYR A 238 -72.71 0.60 -12.40
N LEU A 239 -72.37 1.90 -12.67
CA LEU A 239 -73.45 2.92 -12.83
C LEU A 239 -74.32 2.65 -14.06
N ILE A 240 -73.75 2.20 -15.17
CA ILE A 240 -74.48 1.86 -16.42
C ILE A 240 -75.42 0.68 -16.13
N ILE A 241 -74.93 -0.38 -15.48
CA ILE A 241 -75.73 -1.55 -15.11
C ILE A 241 -76.84 -1.16 -14.16
N GLN A 242 -76.58 -0.35 -13.16
CA GLN A 242 -77.66 0.14 -12.25
C GLN A 242 -78.75 0.93 -12.97
N ARG A 243 -78.29 1.77 -13.93
CA ARG A 243 -79.21 2.58 -14.74
C ARG A 243 -80.07 1.69 -15.65
N ASP A 244 -79.48 0.66 -16.25
CA ASP A 244 -80.20 -0.28 -17.13
C ASP A 244 -81.24 -1.12 -16.37
N ILE A 245 -80.88 -1.60 -15.16
CA ILE A 245 -81.78 -2.31 -14.27
C ILE A 245 -82.97 -1.42 -13.85
N LYS A 246 -82.70 -0.15 -13.52
CA LYS A 246 -83.71 0.80 -13.09
C LYS A 246 -84.69 1.18 -14.23
N THR A 247 -84.23 1.17 -15.47
CA THR A 247 -85.00 1.47 -16.67
C THR A 247 -85.89 0.27 -17.07
N LYS A 248 -85.37 -0.96 -16.94
CA LYS A 248 -86.15 -2.21 -17.21
C LYS A 248 -87.15 -2.58 -16.15
N GLY A 249 -86.98 -2.10 -14.92
CA GLY A 249 -87.93 -2.33 -13.82
C GLY A 249 -89.11 -1.34 -13.80
N ARG A 250 -89.23 -0.44 -14.76
CA ARG A 250 -90.25 0.61 -14.88
C ARG A 250 -91.24 0.39 -16.05
N ASN A 251 -91.01 -0.66 -16.85
CA ASN A 251 -91.97 -1.18 -17.85
C ASN A 251 -92.58 -2.51 -17.35
#